data_ffa530e34ddd231126183e45d278e99e
#
_entry.id   ffa530e34ddd231126183e45d278e99e
#
_cell.length_a   1.000
_cell.length_b   1.000
_cell.length_c   1.000
_cell.angle_alpha   90.00
_cell.angle_beta   90.00
_cell.angle_gamma   90.00
#
_symmetry.space_group_name_H-M   'P 1'
#
loop_
_entity.id
_entity.type
_entity.pdbx_description
1 polymer ?
#
loop_
_entity_poly.entity_id
_entity_poly.type
_entity_poly.pdbx_seq_one_letter_code
_entity_poly.pdbx_strand_id
1 'polypeptide(L)'
;MQHKFDELNINSTSGQKQRISSYREYFEVMDLPEAELEDRIRLAEELEPIFIWLFLLIVGGMYSKYTMQTMLQERLTLTIMGFFKIEFLNTYLQSYVEKISEEVIRVTIKNASDDYYTSVNRAQFISANETNLLGNYREQIQAIENGFRFKVWISEGDERVRHTHKAVDGTKIEILKPFIVGDSTMLFPKDISMRPSAKETVNCRCHLRYTKY
;
A
#
# COMPACT_ATOMS: atom_id res chain seq x y z
N MET A 1 2.89 -15.95 21.96
CA MET A 1 1.56 -15.75 21.37
C MET A 1 1.77 -15.43 19.89
N GLN A 2 1.52 -16.43 19.06
CA GLN A 2 1.66 -16.35 17.62
C GLN A 2 0.37 -15.72 17.11
N HIS A 3 0.34 -14.39 16.96
CA HIS A 3 -0.76 -13.73 16.27
C HIS A 3 -0.66 -14.12 14.80
N LYS A 4 -1.54 -15.00 14.41
CA LYS A 4 -1.88 -15.30 13.05
C LYS A 4 -2.12 -13.98 12.30
N PHE A 5 -1.20 -13.60 11.43
CA PHE A 5 -1.55 -12.82 10.25
C PHE A 5 -2.34 -13.80 9.36
N ASP A 6 -3.58 -14.04 9.78
CA ASP A 6 -4.50 -14.82 9.01
C ASP A 6 -4.80 -14.04 7.75
N GLU A 7 -4.20 -14.52 6.65
CA GLU A 7 -4.64 -14.33 5.29
C GLU A 7 -4.93 -12.85 4.95
N LEU A 8 -3.96 -12.20 4.33
CA LEU A 8 -4.28 -11.24 3.28
C LEU A 8 -5.18 -11.98 2.28
N ASN A 9 -6.44 -12.14 2.69
CA ASN A 9 -7.49 -12.61 1.82
C ASN A 9 -7.70 -11.45 0.83
N ILE A 10 -6.93 -11.45 -0.26
CA ILE A 10 -7.06 -10.57 -1.41
C ILE A 10 -8.34 -10.97 -2.16
N ASN A 11 -9.27 -11.54 -1.47
CA ASN A 11 -10.62 -11.71 -1.95
C ASN A 11 -11.38 -10.44 -1.59
N SER A 12 -11.67 -9.65 -2.61
CA SER A 12 -12.81 -8.73 -2.53
C SER A 12 -13.98 -9.49 -1.90
N THR A 13 -14.88 -8.80 -1.21
CA THR A 13 -16.11 -9.35 -0.64
C THR A 13 -16.97 -10.15 -1.62
N SER A 14 -16.63 -10.17 -2.91
CA SER A 14 -17.24 -10.92 -4.00
C SER A 14 -16.50 -12.17 -4.45
N GLY A 15 -15.34 -12.50 -3.85
CA GLY A 15 -14.51 -13.64 -4.31
C GLY A 15 -13.87 -13.45 -5.69
N GLN A 16 -14.07 -12.29 -6.34
CA GLN A 16 -13.46 -11.99 -7.62
C GLN A 16 -12.05 -11.44 -7.44
N LYS A 17 -11.09 -12.04 -8.15
CA LYS A 17 -9.71 -11.56 -8.26
C LYS A 17 -9.74 -10.20 -8.95
N GLN A 18 -9.28 -9.15 -8.29
CA GLN A 18 -9.33 -7.79 -8.84
C GLN A 18 -8.43 -7.66 -10.06
N ARG A 19 -8.94 -7.00 -11.08
CA ARG A 19 -8.20 -6.61 -12.26
C ARG A 19 -8.16 -5.08 -12.32
N ILE A 20 -6.98 -4.53 -12.49
CA ILE A 20 -6.76 -3.10 -12.74
C ILE A 20 -6.67 -2.92 -14.24
N SER A 21 -7.53 -2.07 -14.81
CA SER A 21 -7.51 -1.75 -16.24
C SER A 21 -6.37 -0.78 -16.58
N SER A 22 -6.19 0.25 -15.73
CA SER A 22 -5.05 1.16 -15.75
C SER A 22 -4.82 1.76 -14.36
N TYR A 23 -3.60 2.22 -14.09
CA TYR A 23 -3.30 2.93 -12.84
C TYR A 23 -4.00 4.28 -12.77
N ARG A 24 -4.16 4.97 -13.90
CA ARG A 24 -4.91 6.22 -13.96
C ARG A 24 -6.35 6.02 -13.47
N GLU A 25 -7.11 5.10 -14.04
CA GLU A 25 -8.48 4.79 -13.59
C GLU A 25 -8.55 4.35 -12.12
N TYR A 26 -7.52 3.64 -11.64
CA TYR A 26 -7.48 3.22 -10.24
C TYR A 26 -7.32 4.38 -9.27
N PHE A 27 -6.50 5.40 -9.61
CA PHE A 27 -6.21 6.54 -8.73
C PHE A 27 -7.10 7.76 -8.98
N GLU A 28 -7.64 7.96 -10.18
CA GLU A 28 -8.53 9.10 -10.50
C GLU A 28 -9.76 9.18 -9.61
N VAL A 29 -10.28 8.04 -9.15
CA VAL A 29 -11.40 8.01 -8.22
C VAL A 29 -11.07 8.64 -6.85
N MET A 30 -9.80 8.85 -6.54
CA MET A 30 -9.37 9.41 -5.25
C MET A 30 -9.40 10.95 -5.21
N ASP A 31 -9.82 11.62 -6.26
CA ASP A 31 -9.89 13.10 -6.36
C ASP A 31 -8.62 13.79 -5.82
N LEU A 32 -7.46 13.26 -6.23
CA LEU A 32 -6.14 13.78 -5.84
C LEU A 32 -5.75 14.97 -6.70
N PRO A 33 -4.91 15.91 -6.19
CA PRO A 33 -4.24 16.87 -7.03
C PRO A 33 -3.46 16.19 -8.16
N GLU A 34 -3.48 16.77 -9.38
CA GLU A 34 -2.88 16.14 -10.58
C GLU A 34 -1.41 15.70 -10.36
N ALA A 35 -0.61 16.52 -9.67
CA ALA A 35 0.79 16.17 -9.37
C ALA A 35 0.91 14.92 -8.48
N GLU A 36 0.02 14.74 -7.52
CA GLU A 36 -0.02 13.58 -6.64
C GLU A 36 -0.53 12.35 -7.38
N LEU A 37 -1.52 12.53 -8.26
CA LEU A 37 -2.03 11.49 -9.15
C LEU A 37 -0.92 10.95 -10.06
N GLU A 38 -0.21 11.83 -10.78
CA GLU A 38 0.88 11.46 -11.67
C GLU A 38 2.04 10.78 -10.93
N ASP A 39 2.38 11.26 -9.74
CA ASP A 39 3.40 10.63 -8.90
C ASP A 39 3.02 9.21 -8.48
N ARG A 40 1.74 8.96 -8.17
CA ARG A 40 1.25 7.62 -7.84
C ARG A 40 1.24 6.70 -9.06
N ILE A 41 0.80 7.19 -10.22
CA ILE A 41 0.83 6.42 -11.47
C ILE A 41 2.27 5.97 -11.77
N ARG A 42 3.22 6.91 -11.76
CA ARG A 42 4.63 6.61 -12.01
C ARG A 42 5.19 5.57 -11.03
N LEU A 43 4.94 5.72 -9.73
CA LEU A 43 5.43 4.75 -8.75
C LEU A 43 4.82 3.35 -8.96
N ALA A 44 3.54 3.26 -9.30
CA ALA A 44 2.91 1.98 -9.57
C ALA A 44 3.51 1.30 -10.82
N GLU A 45 3.80 2.09 -11.88
CA GLU A 45 4.49 1.62 -13.08
C GLU A 45 5.93 1.17 -12.82
N GLU A 46 6.63 1.80 -11.88
CA GLU A 46 7.98 1.39 -11.44
C GLU A 46 7.97 0.12 -10.58
N LEU A 47 6.94 -0.09 -9.76
CA LEU A 47 6.81 -1.26 -8.89
C LEU A 47 6.35 -2.52 -9.63
N GLU A 48 5.49 -2.39 -10.64
CA GLU A 48 4.92 -3.53 -11.36
C GLU A 48 5.99 -4.48 -11.92
N PRO A 49 7.00 -4.04 -12.68
CA PRO A 49 8.03 -4.93 -13.20
C PRO A 49 8.85 -5.62 -12.12
N ILE A 50 8.97 -5.02 -10.92
CA ILE A 50 9.66 -5.65 -9.79
C ILE A 50 8.88 -6.87 -9.30
N PHE A 51 7.56 -6.76 -9.18
CA PHE A 51 6.72 -7.89 -8.75
C PHE A 51 6.59 -8.96 -9.84
N ILE A 52 6.49 -8.58 -11.12
CA ILE A 52 6.52 -9.54 -12.25
C ILE A 52 7.83 -10.32 -12.23
N TRP A 53 8.95 -9.63 -12.11
CA TRP A 53 10.27 -10.27 -12.01
C TRP A 53 10.36 -11.25 -10.83
N LEU A 54 9.86 -10.87 -9.64
CA LEU A 54 9.80 -11.76 -8.48
C LEU A 54 8.99 -13.02 -8.78
N PHE A 55 7.84 -12.89 -9.43
CA PHE A 55 6.98 -14.02 -9.74
C PHE A 55 7.69 -15.00 -10.71
N LEU A 56 8.42 -14.47 -11.68
CA LEU A 56 9.24 -15.31 -12.58
C LEU A 56 10.33 -16.06 -11.81
N LEU A 57 10.98 -15.46 -10.81
CA LEU A 57 11.96 -16.15 -9.96
C LEU A 57 11.32 -17.29 -9.14
N ILE A 58 10.13 -17.05 -8.60
CA ILE A 58 9.39 -18.06 -7.80
C ILE A 58 8.99 -19.25 -8.70
N VAL A 59 8.44 -18.98 -9.88
CA VAL A 59 8.07 -20.02 -10.85
C VAL A 59 9.30 -20.79 -11.35
N GLY A 60 10.41 -20.09 -11.56
CA GLY A 60 11.67 -20.71 -12.00
C GLY A 60 12.34 -21.60 -10.95
N GLY A 61 12.02 -21.42 -9.67
CA GLY A 61 12.48 -22.28 -8.57
C GLY A 61 14.00 -22.30 -8.32
N MET A 62 14.74 -21.33 -8.88
CA MET A 62 16.22 -21.36 -8.87
C MET A 62 16.84 -20.74 -7.61
N TYR A 63 16.07 -19.99 -6.81
CA TYR A 63 16.58 -19.23 -5.67
C TYR A 63 15.89 -19.61 -4.37
N SER A 64 16.65 -19.53 -3.26
CA SER A 64 16.09 -19.70 -1.94
C SER A 64 15.15 -18.53 -1.59
N LYS A 65 14.20 -18.74 -0.66
CA LYS A 65 13.32 -17.69 -0.17
C LYS A 65 14.14 -16.49 0.35
N TYR A 66 15.21 -16.74 1.08
CA TYR A 66 16.10 -15.71 1.62
C TYR A 66 16.76 -14.88 0.51
N THR A 67 17.29 -15.53 -0.51
CA THR A 67 17.93 -14.83 -1.64
C THR A 67 16.93 -13.95 -2.37
N MET A 68 15.73 -14.46 -2.67
CA MET A 68 14.67 -13.69 -3.30
C MET A 68 14.25 -12.50 -2.46
N GLN A 69 14.17 -12.66 -1.14
CA GLN A 69 13.82 -11.58 -0.22
C GLN A 69 14.86 -10.46 -0.25
N THR A 70 16.15 -10.79 -0.16
CA THR A 70 17.23 -9.79 -0.25
C THR A 70 17.18 -9.03 -1.57
N MET A 71 17.09 -9.74 -2.69
CA MET A 71 17.02 -9.14 -4.03
C MET A 71 15.79 -8.24 -4.21
N LEU A 72 14.63 -8.62 -3.64
CA LEU A 72 13.42 -7.83 -3.68
C LEU A 72 13.55 -6.56 -2.82
N GLN A 73 14.12 -6.69 -1.62
CA GLN A 73 14.38 -5.55 -0.72
C GLN A 73 15.30 -4.51 -1.37
N GLU A 74 16.36 -4.93 -2.03
CA GLU A 74 17.26 -4.02 -2.76
C GLU A 74 16.51 -3.23 -3.84
N ARG A 75 15.71 -3.88 -4.67
CA ARG A 75 14.94 -3.23 -5.75
C ARG A 75 13.91 -2.26 -5.18
N LEU A 76 13.12 -2.69 -4.19
CA LEU A 76 12.13 -1.83 -3.54
C LEU A 76 12.80 -0.63 -2.86
N THR A 77 13.93 -0.82 -2.20
CA THR A 77 14.70 0.26 -1.57
C THR A 77 15.07 1.33 -2.59
N LEU A 78 15.66 0.95 -3.73
CA LEU A 78 16.07 1.90 -4.76
C LEU A 78 14.86 2.67 -5.35
N THR A 79 13.77 1.99 -5.66
CA THR A 79 12.55 2.60 -6.18
C THR A 79 11.94 3.58 -5.16
N ILE A 80 11.84 3.17 -3.89
CA ILE A 80 11.29 4.02 -2.83
C ILE A 80 12.18 5.25 -2.59
N MET A 81 13.50 5.07 -2.56
CA MET A 81 14.45 6.21 -2.42
C MET A 81 14.26 7.20 -3.56
N GLY A 82 14.11 6.74 -4.80
CA GLY A 82 13.82 7.58 -5.97
C GLY A 82 12.51 8.34 -5.84
N PHE A 83 11.44 7.67 -5.42
CA PHE A 83 10.12 8.27 -5.23
C PHE A 83 10.11 9.36 -4.14
N PHE A 84 10.77 9.10 -3.00
CA PHE A 84 10.87 10.05 -1.90
C PHE A 84 11.97 11.11 -2.11
N LYS A 85 12.86 10.93 -3.08
CA LYS A 85 14.05 11.77 -3.33
C LYS A 85 14.96 11.87 -2.10
N ILE A 86 15.24 10.71 -1.49
CA ILE A 86 16.05 10.57 -0.27
C ILE A 86 17.26 9.66 -0.54
N GLU A 87 18.34 9.86 0.21
CA GLU A 87 19.56 9.04 0.13
C GLU A 87 19.49 7.77 0.96
N PHE A 88 18.68 7.75 2.03
CA PHE A 88 18.54 6.61 2.94
C PHE A 88 17.09 6.45 3.39
N LEU A 89 16.65 5.20 3.53
CA LEU A 89 15.34 4.90 4.11
C LEU A 89 15.34 5.19 5.61
N ASN A 90 14.32 5.86 6.10
CA ASN A 90 14.07 5.96 7.53
C ASN A 90 13.52 4.64 8.11
N THR A 91 13.42 4.54 9.43
CA THR A 91 12.98 3.32 10.12
C THR A 91 11.60 2.81 9.66
N TYR A 92 10.67 3.71 9.33
CA TYR A 92 9.35 3.33 8.82
C TYR A 92 9.47 2.64 7.46
N LEU A 93 10.17 3.25 6.51
CA LEU A 93 10.35 2.71 5.16
C LEU A 93 11.19 1.43 5.15
N GLN A 94 12.21 1.31 6.04
CA GLN A 94 12.95 0.05 6.22
C GLN A 94 12.03 -1.08 6.68
N SER A 95 11.24 -0.84 7.73
CA SER A 95 10.28 -1.82 8.24
C SER A 95 9.21 -2.17 7.20
N TYR A 96 8.79 -1.20 6.39
CA TYR A 96 7.87 -1.43 5.28
C TYR A 96 8.48 -2.38 4.23
N VAL A 97 9.69 -2.10 3.75
CA VAL A 97 10.39 -2.93 2.74
C VAL A 97 10.57 -4.37 3.23
N GLU A 98 10.95 -4.56 4.50
CA GLU A 98 11.07 -5.88 5.11
C GLU A 98 9.74 -6.65 5.08
N LYS A 99 8.67 -6.02 5.58
CA LYS A 99 7.35 -6.65 5.68
C LYS A 99 6.74 -6.98 4.33
N ILE A 100 6.75 -6.04 3.37
CA ILE A 100 6.16 -6.29 2.05
C ILE A 100 6.93 -7.37 1.30
N SER A 101 8.27 -7.40 1.40
CA SER A 101 9.09 -8.41 0.76
C SER A 101 8.80 -9.80 1.29
N GLU A 102 8.73 -9.95 2.61
CA GLU A 102 8.39 -11.23 3.25
C GLU A 102 6.98 -11.69 2.85
N GLU A 103 6.00 -10.79 2.94
CA GLU A 103 4.59 -11.12 2.73
C GLU A 103 4.30 -11.51 1.28
N VAL A 104 4.79 -10.74 0.30
CA VAL A 104 4.55 -11.05 -1.11
C VAL A 104 5.17 -12.39 -1.48
N ILE A 105 6.40 -12.68 -1.04
CA ILE A 105 7.06 -13.97 -1.29
C ILE A 105 6.29 -15.11 -0.63
N ARG A 106 5.94 -14.97 0.65
CA ARG A 106 5.21 -15.96 1.43
C ARG A 106 3.88 -16.34 0.77
N VAL A 107 3.08 -15.33 0.42
CA VAL A 107 1.76 -15.53 -0.18
C VAL A 107 1.88 -16.13 -1.58
N THR A 108 2.84 -15.68 -2.38
CA THR A 108 3.05 -16.22 -3.75
C THR A 108 3.46 -17.68 -3.71
N ILE A 109 4.44 -18.05 -2.88
CA ILE A 109 4.88 -19.44 -2.75
C ILE A 109 3.74 -20.35 -2.24
N LYS A 110 3.00 -19.88 -1.21
CA LYS A 110 1.87 -20.64 -0.63
C LYS A 110 0.80 -20.98 -1.67
N ASN A 111 0.56 -20.08 -2.63
CA ASN A 111 -0.54 -20.18 -3.58
C ASN A 111 -0.04 -20.36 -5.04
N ALA A 112 1.20 -20.82 -5.25
CA ALA A 112 1.81 -20.92 -6.57
C ALA A 112 1.10 -21.87 -7.56
N SER A 113 0.22 -22.75 -7.06
CA SER A 113 -0.65 -23.60 -7.87
C SER A 113 -1.82 -22.87 -8.53
N ASP A 114 -2.11 -21.64 -8.12
CA ASP A 114 -3.12 -20.78 -8.71
C ASP A 114 -2.43 -19.69 -9.55
N ASP A 115 -2.64 -19.73 -10.86
CA ASP A 115 -1.99 -18.84 -11.84
C ASP A 115 -2.17 -17.36 -11.54
N TYR A 116 -3.23 -16.97 -10.83
CA TYR A 116 -3.41 -15.59 -10.41
C TYR A 116 -2.24 -15.09 -9.56
N TYR A 117 -1.70 -15.92 -8.67
CA TYR A 117 -0.66 -15.48 -7.71
C TYR A 117 0.71 -15.21 -8.35
N THR A 118 0.88 -15.57 -9.61
CA THR A 118 2.08 -15.27 -10.43
C THR A 118 1.75 -14.44 -11.66
N SER A 119 0.52 -13.91 -11.76
CA SER A 119 0.05 -13.16 -12.92
C SER A 119 0.43 -11.69 -12.89
N VAL A 120 0.44 -11.06 -14.08
CA VAL A 120 0.57 -9.62 -14.26
C VAL A 120 -0.56 -8.87 -13.51
N ASN A 121 -1.80 -9.37 -13.56
CA ASN A 121 -2.92 -8.75 -12.85
C ASN A 121 -2.66 -8.61 -11.35
N ARG A 122 -2.03 -9.62 -10.74
CA ARG A 122 -1.67 -9.54 -9.32
C ARG A 122 -0.51 -8.57 -9.09
N ALA A 123 0.49 -8.53 -9.97
CA ALA A 123 1.57 -7.53 -9.87
C ALA A 123 1.01 -6.11 -9.91
N GLN A 124 0.12 -5.82 -10.86
CA GLN A 124 -0.58 -4.53 -10.97
C GLN A 124 -1.36 -4.19 -9.71
N PHE A 125 -2.12 -5.16 -9.17
CA PHE A 125 -2.88 -4.95 -7.95
C PHE A 125 -1.98 -4.63 -6.74
N ILE A 126 -0.88 -5.38 -6.55
CA ILE A 126 0.08 -5.11 -5.48
C ILE A 126 0.70 -3.72 -5.68
N SER A 127 1.14 -3.39 -6.90
CA SER A 127 1.75 -2.10 -7.21
C SER A 127 0.84 -0.93 -6.89
N ALA A 128 -0.42 -0.95 -7.32
CA ALA A 128 -1.39 0.09 -7.00
C ALA A 128 -1.66 0.19 -5.48
N ASN A 129 -1.80 -0.98 -4.84
CA ASN A 129 -2.08 -1.04 -3.40
C ASN A 129 -0.92 -0.47 -2.56
N GLU A 130 0.31 -0.81 -2.90
CA GLU A 130 1.50 -0.35 -2.18
C GLU A 130 1.84 1.10 -2.50
N THR A 131 1.62 1.53 -3.74
CA THR A 131 1.72 2.93 -4.13
C THR A 131 0.80 3.82 -3.30
N ASN A 132 -0.45 3.38 -3.04
CA ASN A 132 -1.36 4.17 -2.20
C ASN A 132 -0.87 4.32 -0.77
N LEU A 133 -0.26 3.29 -0.18
CA LEU A 133 0.38 3.39 1.14
C LEU A 133 1.52 4.40 1.13
N LEU A 134 2.45 4.27 0.18
CA LEU A 134 3.64 5.11 0.08
C LEU A 134 3.29 6.57 -0.24
N GLY A 135 2.28 6.81 -1.09
CA GLY A 135 1.75 8.13 -1.37
C GLY A 135 1.18 8.81 -0.12
N ASN A 136 0.29 8.12 0.60
CA ASN A 136 -0.27 8.63 1.85
C ASN A 136 0.81 8.92 2.91
N TYR A 137 1.83 8.08 3.01
CA TYR A 137 2.95 8.32 3.92
C TYR A 137 3.75 9.55 3.51
N ARG A 138 4.09 9.70 2.22
CA ARG A 138 4.82 10.87 1.71
C ARG A 138 4.06 12.16 1.97
N GLU A 139 2.77 12.18 1.66
CA GLU A 139 1.91 13.34 1.88
C GLU A 139 1.81 13.71 3.36
N GLN A 140 1.72 12.72 4.26
CA GLN A 140 1.72 12.95 5.72
C GLN A 140 3.02 13.62 6.17
N ILE A 141 4.18 13.15 5.71
CA ILE A 141 5.48 13.74 6.06
C ILE A 141 5.59 15.16 5.52
N GLN A 142 5.29 15.37 4.24
CA GLN A 142 5.33 16.70 3.60
C GLN A 142 4.38 17.69 4.28
N ALA A 143 3.20 17.25 4.69
CA ALA A 143 2.25 18.10 5.42
C ALA A 143 2.80 18.53 6.78
N ILE A 144 3.46 17.63 7.51
CA ILE A 144 4.12 17.96 8.78
C ILE A 144 5.24 18.98 8.56
N GLU A 145 6.11 18.76 7.57
CA GLU A 145 7.23 19.64 7.23
C GLU A 145 6.76 21.05 6.79
N ASN A 146 5.62 21.12 6.09
CA ASN A 146 4.99 22.38 5.66
C ASN A 146 4.13 23.04 6.73
N GLY A 147 4.13 22.55 7.97
CA GLY A 147 3.46 23.15 9.12
C GLY A 147 1.94 23.06 9.09
N PHE A 148 1.38 22.06 8.40
CA PHE A 148 -0.04 21.75 8.53
C PHE A 148 -0.31 21.21 9.96
N ARG A 149 -1.47 21.55 10.50
CA ARG A 149 -1.82 21.22 11.90
C ARG A 149 -2.91 20.16 12.01
N PHE A 150 -3.71 20.02 10.98
CA PHE A 150 -4.85 19.11 10.96
C PHE A 150 -4.85 18.28 9.70
N LYS A 151 -5.50 17.13 9.79
CA LYS A 151 -5.76 16.22 8.66
C LYS A 151 -7.21 15.75 8.71
N VAL A 152 -7.74 15.47 7.53
CA VAL A 152 -9.11 14.99 7.33
C VAL A 152 -9.06 13.68 6.56
N TRP A 153 -9.73 12.66 7.05
CA TRP A 153 -9.88 11.40 6.33
C TRP A 153 -10.85 11.56 5.17
N ILE A 154 -10.45 11.13 3.99
CA ILE A 154 -11.28 11.16 2.78
C ILE A 154 -11.42 9.74 2.24
N SER A 155 -12.65 9.29 2.09
CA SER A 155 -12.99 8.05 1.40
C SER A 155 -13.63 8.32 0.05
N GLU A 156 -13.60 7.33 -0.85
CA GLU A 156 -14.12 7.48 -2.22
C GLU A 156 -15.65 7.58 -2.30
N GLY A 157 -16.35 7.34 -1.21
CA GLY A 157 -17.82 7.41 -1.16
C GLY A 157 -18.57 6.33 -1.95
N ASP A 158 -17.87 5.45 -2.68
CA ASP A 158 -18.47 4.39 -3.47
C ASP A 158 -18.95 3.19 -2.61
N GLU A 159 -19.62 2.23 -3.24
CA GLU A 159 -20.16 1.04 -2.55
C GLU A 159 -19.07 0.10 -2.01
N ARG A 160 -17.83 0.20 -2.53
CA ARG A 160 -16.68 -0.61 -2.12
C ARG A 160 -16.00 -0.08 -0.87
N VAL A 161 -16.35 1.14 -0.42
CA VAL A 161 -15.82 1.71 0.82
C VAL A 161 -16.44 0.97 2.02
N ARG A 162 -15.57 0.45 2.89
CA ARG A 162 -15.99 -0.24 4.12
C ARG A 162 -16.78 0.68 5.02
N HIS A 163 -17.75 0.13 5.76
CA HIS A 163 -18.53 0.92 6.72
C HIS A 163 -17.64 1.59 7.79
N THR A 164 -16.54 0.93 8.21
CA THR A 164 -15.55 1.48 9.15
C THR A 164 -14.82 2.72 8.58
N HIS A 165 -14.55 2.73 7.28
CA HIS A 165 -13.94 3.87 6.59
C HIS A 165 -14.96 4.98 6.31
N LYS A 166 -16.22 4.63 6.00
CA LYS A 166 -17.32 5.60 5.90
C LYS A 166 -17.58 6.31 7.22
N ALA A 167 -17.43 5.60 8.35
CA ALA A 167 -17.65 6.16 9.68
C ALA A 167 -16.61 7.22 10.08
N VAL A 168 -15.41 7.19 9.51
CA VAL A 168 -14.35 8.18 9.77
C VAL A 168 -14.21 9.21 8.65
N ASP A 169 -14.95 9.05 7.56
CA ASP A 169 -14.93 9.99 6.43
C ASP A 169 -15.29 11.41 6.89
N GLY A 170 -14.56 12.41 6.41
CA GLY A 170 -14.73 13.81 6.82
C GLY A 170 -14.23 14.13 8.24
N THR A 171 -13.80 13.14 9.01
CA THR A 171 -13.29 13.39 10.37
C THR A 171 -11.98 14.19 10.33
N LYS A 172 -11.98 15.35 10.99
CA LYS A 172 -10.81 16.24 11.16
C LYS A 172 -10.16 16.02 12.52
N ILE A 173 -8.86 15.76 12.52
CA ILE A 173 -8.05 15.61 13.74
C ILE A 173 -6.70 16.34 13.60
N GLU A 174 -6.00 16.52 14.71
CA GLU A 174 -4.62 17.02 14.70
C GLU A 174 -3.71 16.09 13.92
N ILE A 175 -2.74 16.66 13.19
CA ILE A 175 -1.92 15.91 12.20
C ILE A 175 -1.13 14.73 12.79
N LEU A 176 -0.72 14.82 14.05
CA LEU A 176 0.03 13.77 14.76
C LEU A 176 -0.87 12.75 15.47
N LYS A 177 -2.17 13.01 15.57
CA LYS A 177 -3.11 12.06 16.20
C LYS A 177 -3.51 10.97 15.21
N PRO A 178 -3.65 9.72 15.68
CA PRO A 178 -4.15 8.64 14.83
C PRO A 178 -5.67 8.67 14.72
N PHE A 179 -6.18 8.16 13.59
CA PHE A 179 -7.59 7.80 13.43
C PHE A 179 -7.87 6.43 14.06
N ILE A 180 -9.08 6.25 14.55
CA ILE A 180 -9.62 4.94 14.95
C ILE A 180 -10.55 4.47 13.81
N VAL A 181 -10.17 3.40 13.12
CA VAL A 181 -10.88 2.85 11.96
C VAL A 181 -11.27 1.41 12.26
N GLY A 182 -12.53 1.19 12.63
CA GLY A 182 -12.94 -0.09 13.20
C GLY A 182 -12.14 -0.40 14.47
N ASP A 183 -11.52 -1.58 14.52
CA ASP A 183 -10.68 -2.02 15.63
C ASP A 183 -9.19 -1.62 15.44
N SER A 184 -8.89 -0.81 14.46
CA SER A 184 -7.52 -0.45 14.09
C SER A 184 -7.23 1.02 14.33
N THR A 185 -5.97 1.33 14.60
CA THR A 185 -5.46 2.68 14.79
C THR A 185 -4.44 2.98 13.70
N MET A 186 -4.55 4.11 13.01
CA MET A 186 -3.70 4.48 11.87
C MET A 186 -3.45 5.99 11.84
N LEU A 187 -2.20 6.42 11.60
CA LEU A 187 -1.87 7.84 11.40
C LEU A 187 -2.37 8.36 10.05
N PHE A 188 -2.40 7.50 9.04
CA PHE A 188 -2.91 7.79 7.70
C PHE A 188 -3.49 6.49 7.09
N PRO A 189 -4.29 6.55 6.02
CA PRO A 189 -4.84 5.36 5.40
C PRO A 189 -3.73 4.37 5.00
N LYS A 190 -3.89 3.11 5.43
CA LYS A 190 -2.94 2.01 5.25
C LYS A 190 -1.65 2.08 6.10
N ASP A 191 -1.55 3.00 7.06
CA ASP A 191 -0.40 3.05 7.97
C ASP A 191 -0.20 1.71 8.70
N ILE A 192 0.98 1.11 8.54
CA ILE A 192 1.36 -0.16 9.15
C ILE A 192 2.07 -0.02 10.51
N SER A 193 2.37 1.20 10.95
CA SER A 193 3.18 1.45 12.15
C SER A 193 2.52 0.97 13.43
N MET A 194 1.19 1.07 13.49
CA MET A 194 0.38 0.69 14.66
C MET A 194 -0.24 -0.72 14.54
N ARG A 195 0.26 -1.53 13.60
CA ARG A 195 -0.17 -2.91 13.36
C ARG A 195 -1.70 -3.04 13.13
N PRO A 196 -2.28 -2.27 12.23
CA PRO A 196 -3.70 -2.36 11.93
C PRO A 196 -4.07 -3.73 11.38
N SER A 197 -5.35 -4.08 11.46
CA SER A 197 -5.88 -5.27 10.82
C SER A 197 -5.76 -5.17 9.29
N ALA A 198 -5.38 -6.25 8.64
CA ALA A 198 -5.35 -6.34 7.18
C ALA A 198 -6.71 -6.01 6.54
N LYS A 199 -7.81 -6.32 7.23
CA LYS A 199 -9.16 -5.96 6.76
C LYS A 199 -9.38 -4.45 6.60
N GLU A 200 -8.58 -3.60 7.27
CA GLU A 200 -8.69 -2.14 7.16
C GLU A 200 -7.65 -1.52 6.22
N THR A 201 -6.61 -2.26 5.84
CA THR A 201 -5.51 -1.72 5.03
C THR A 201 -5.50 -2.22 3.59
N VAL A 202 -5.79 -3.51 3.35
CA VAL A 202 -5.76 -4.11 2.02
C VAL A 202 -6.82 -3.48 1.13
N ASN A 203 -6.44 -3.08 -0.08
CA ASN A 203 -7.34 -2.46 -1.05
C ASN A 203 -8.10 -1.22 -0.53
N CYS A 204 -7.51 -0.48 0.40
CA CYS A 204 -8.01 0.81 0.83
C CYS A 204 -7.59 1.88 -0.18
N ARG A 205 -8.55 2.68 -0.67
CA ARG A 205 -8.32 3.81 -1.58
C ARG A 205 -8.49 5.16 -0.90
N CYS A 206 -8.61 5.18 0.43
CA CYS A 206 -8.70 6.42 1.19
C CYS A 206 -7.38 7.20 1.13
N HIS A 207 -7.49 8.51 1.28
CA HIS A 207 -6.38 9.46 1.38
C HIS A 207 -6.65 10.51 2.46
N LEU A 208 -5.76 11.47 2.63
CA LEU A 208 -5.93 12.57 3.58
C LEU A 208 -5.94 13.91 2.86
N ARG A 209 -6.72 14.85 3.37
CA ARG A 209 -6.55 16.29 3.09
C ARG A 209 -5.99 16.98 4.32
N TYR A 210 -5.10 17.95 4.11
CA TYR A 210 -4.38 18.64 5.19
C TYR A 210 -4.80 20.10 5.26
N THR A 211 -4.86 20.67 6.47
CA THR A 211 -5.24 22.06 6.69
C THR A 211 -4.45 22.69 7.84
N LYS A 212 -4.17 23.99 7.73
CA LYS A 212 -3.46 24.77 8.79
C LYS A 212 -4.40 25.25 9.89
N TYR A 213 -5.70 25.33 9.60
CA TYR A 213 -6.73 25.88 10.49
C TYR A 213 -7.91 24.93 10.64
#